data_b8306941c5383648102a624beec9c107
#
_entry.id   b8306941c5383648102a624beec9c107
#
_cell.length_a   1.000
_cell.length_b   1.000
_cell.length_c   1.000
_cell.angle_alpha   90.00
_cell.angle_beta   90.00
_cell.angle_gamma   90.00
#
_symmetry.space_group_name_H-M   'P 1'
#
loop_
_entity.id
_entity.type
_entity.pdbx_description
1 polymer ?
#
loop_
_entity_poly.entity_id
_entity_poly.type
_entity_poly.pdbx_seq_one_letter_code
_entity_poly.pdbx_strand_id
1 'polypeptide(L)'
;MSIELQLTFTDTAHVVVSLPGTSPEYSPPAGFTSPLKEEDLNELRWYLEDYGTSYAAEPDDARAAAVQEQLPLWGTALFEAALEGERKAAKLFDRFLESNEEGRVLSIAADHPAVLTLPWELLHTPNGSFLVNEQPPISIRRGLPSAGQGRTPKPRKAKPNLHLLFIVSRPDGAGFIDPRRDADAVLTALQKQKQQRVEVEFLRPPTLEALRKRLRNPRLPKVDIIHFDGHGVFGKDSEADTGGKGETVKGETAAADRQQGWLLFEDEEGNKDRVAAEKFGSLLHQNHAGLVVLSACQSAAMDSKDPMSGCAARLVHAGIPAVIAMTHSVLVSTAEQLFAEFYASLFEGRTVARSLDEARHALLFNPERGICLRGAGLAEEFRLNLYDWFLPALYQSGEDTALLRSEADDSPQSGPARLHN
;
A
#
# COMPACT_ATOMS: atom_id res chain seq x y z
N MET A 1 20.33 -9.42 6.85
CA MET A 1 19.50 -8.66 7.83
C MET A 1 19.13 -7.34 7.18
N SER A 2 18.21 -6.58 7.74
CA SER A 2 17.86 -5.27 7.22
C SER A 2 18.19 -4.20 8.25
N ILE A 3 18.65 -3.03 7.79
CA ILE A 3 18.80 -1.84 8.62
C ILE A 3 17.56 -0.96 8.43
N GLU A 4 17.10 -0.35 9.52
CA GLU A 4 15.96 0.56 9.51
C GLU A 4 16.39 1.96 9.95
N LEU A 5 15.97 2.98 9.20
CA LEU A 5 15.95 4.37 9.63
C LEU A 5 14.50 4.77 9.89
N GLN A 6 14.23 5.28 11.08
CA GLN A 6 12.87 5.65 11.45
C GLN A 6 12.73 7.17 11.62
N LEU A 7 11.76 7.76 10.93
CA LEU A 7 11.30 9.13 11.10
C LEU A 7 10.03 9.09 11.95
N THR A 8 10.14 9.52 13.22
CA THR A 8 9.01 9.55 14.14
C THR A 8 8.45 10.96 14.23
N PHE A 9 7.23 11.15 13.77
CA PHE A 9 6.49 12.39 13.89
C PHE A 9 5.69 12.38 15.18
N THR A 10 6.12 13.23 16.15
CA THR A 10 5.43 13.38 17.44
C THR A 10 4.12 14.15 17.32
N ASP A 11 4.04 14.99 16.29
CA ASP A 11 2.89 15.75 15.83
C ASP A 11 3.09 16.09 14.34
N THR A 12 2.35 17.03 13.80
CA THR A 12 2.49 17.47 12.41
C THR A 12 3.64 18.45 12.15
N ALA A 13 4.31 18.90 13.21
CA ALA A 13 5.32 19.97 13.16
C ALA A 13 6.71 19.54 13.62
N HIS A 14 6.87 18.33 14.16
CA HIS A 14 8.15 17.86 14.69
C HIS A 14 8.46 16.42 14.29
N VAL A 15 9.70 16.20 13.90
CA VAL A 15 10.23 14.88 13.53
C VAL A 15 11.49 14.54 14.35
N VAL A 16 11.61 13.28 14.73
CA VAL A 16 12.81 12.68 15.33
C VAL A 16 13.29 11.58 14.42
N VAL A 17 14.54 11.63 14.01
CA VAL A 17 15.18 10.58 13.21
C VAL A 17 15.94 9.63 14.12
N SER A 18 15.78 8.34 13.93
CA SER A 18 16.46 7.31 14.72
C SER A 18 16.95 6.13 13.90
N LEU A 19 18.05 5.52 14.35
CA LEU A 19 18.52 4.22 13.93
C LEU A 19 18.23 3.22 15.05
N PRO A 20 17.17 2.41 14.95
CA PRO A 20 16.89 1.34 15.91
C PRO A 20 17.99 0.27 15.87
N GLY A 21 18.15 -0.47 16.97
CA GLY A 21 19.14 -1.55 17.06
C GLY A 21 19.50 -1.85 18.52
N THR A 22 20.60 -2.59 18.72
CA THR A 22 21.11 -2.91 20.06
C THR A 22 21.55 -1.67 20.86
N SER A 23 21.98 -0.61 20.14
CA SER A 23 22.31 0.71 20.70
C SER A 23 21.59 1.76 19.86
N PRO A 24 20.30 2.03 20.15
CA PRO A 24 19.52 2.95 19.34
C PRO A 24 20.05 4.39 19.45
N GLU A 25 20.14 5.06 18.33
CA GLU A 25 20.54 6.46 18.25
C GLU A 25 19.39 7.32 17.77
N TYR A 26 19.29 8.55 18.32
CA TYR A 26 18.21 9.48 18.03
C TYR A 26 18.78 10.86 17.70
N SER A 27 18.17 11.56 16.76
CA SER A 27 18.37 13.00 16.60
C SER A 27 17.62 13.77 17.69
N PRO A 28 17.98 15.02 17.98
CA PRO A 28 17.05 15.94 18.60
C PRO A 28 15.77 16.08 17.77
N PRO A 29 14.63 16.48 18.37
CA PRO A 29 13.45 16.87 17.62
C PRO A 29 13.78 18.03 16.66
N ALA A 30 13.44 17.88 15.39
CA ALA A 30 13.55 18.93 14.37
C ALA A 30 12.17 19.45 14.00
N GLY A 31 12.08 20.74 13.65
CA GLY A 31 10.86 21.30 13.09
C GLY A 31 10.59 20.71 11.73
N PHE A 32 9.34 20.28 11.48
CA PHE A 32 8.87 19.81 10.19
C PHE A 32 7.71 20.69 9.73
N THR A 33 7.79 21.15 8.49
CA THR A 33 6.67 21.78 7.80
C THR A 33 6.54 21.10 6.47
N SER A 34 5.35 20.59 6.13
CA SER A 34 5.16 19.98 4.82
C SER A 34 5.55 20.97 3.73
N PRO A 35 6.49 20.62 2.86
CA PRO A 35 6.88 21.50 1.75
C PRO A 35 5.84 21.49 0.63
N LEU A 36 5.01 20.44 0.55
CA LEU A 36 3.92 20.35 -0.41
C LEU A 36 2.70 21.08 0.14
N LYS A 37 2.19 22.04 -0.64
CA LYS A 37 0.98 22.78 -0.36
C LYS A 37 -0.25 22.03 -0.91
N GLU A 38 -1.43 22.52 -0.57
CA GLU A 38 -2.68 21.94 -1.08
C GLU A 38 -2.76 22.01 -2.61
N GLU A 39 -2.23 23.08 -3.20
CA GLU A 39 -2.16 23.24 -4.65
C GLU A 39 -1.31 22.15 -5.30
N ASP A 40 -0.13 21.83 -4.73
CA ASP A 40 0.78 20.77 -5.22
C ASP A 40 0.10 19.39 -5.15
N LEU A 41 -0.59 19.11 -4.05
CA LEU A 41 -1.33 17.86 -3.87
C LEU A 41 -2.53 17.76 -4.82
N ASN A 42 -3.19 18.89 -5.15
CA ASN A 42 -4.26 18.91 -6.13
C ASN A 42 -3.74 18.71 -7.56
N GLU A 43 -2.58 19.30 -7.91
CA GLU A 43 -1.91 19.04 -9.21
C GLU A 43 -1.51 17.57 -9.33
N LEU A 44 -0.95 16.98 -8.26
CA LEU A 44 -0.60 15.57 -8.22
C LEU A 44 -1.83 14.67 -8.41
N ARG A 45 -2.93 14.98 -7.72
CA ARG A 45 -4.20 14.24 -7.86
C ARG A 45 -4.74 14.36 -9.29
N TRP A 46 -4.82 15.58 -9.84
CA TRP A 46 -5.25 15.79 -11.21
C TRP A 46 -4.42 14.95 -12.21
N TYR A 47 -3.11 14.94 -12.03
CA TYR A 47 -2.19 14.17 -12.88
C TYR A 47 -2.47 12.66 -12.83
N LEU A 48 -2.73 12.13 -11.64
CA LEU A 48 -2.94 10.70 -11.43
C LEU A 48 -4.36 10.24 -11.79
N GLU A 49 -5.38 11.03 -11.48
CA GLU A 49 -6.78 10.61 -11.56
C GLU A 49 -7.51 11.16 -12.78
N ASP A 50 -7.24 12.41 -13.19
CA ASP A 50 -7.95 13.06 -14.29
C ASP A 50 -7.20 12.95 -15.62
N TYR A 51 -5.91 13.31 -15.66
CA TYR A 51 -5.13 13.29 -16.89
C TYR A 51 -5.06 11.89 -17.51
N GLY A 52 -4.86 10.86 -16.70
CA GLY A 52 -4.80 9.47 -17.16
C GLY A 52 -6.14 8.90 -17.64
N THR A 53 -7.27 9.50 -17.21
CA THR A 53 -8.63 9.01 -17.50
C THR A 53 -9.46 9.91 -18.42
N SER A 54 -8.99 11.12 -18.74
CA SER A 54 -9.71 12.07 -19.57
C SER A 54 -9.76 11.66 -21.04
N TYR A 55 -10.76 10.85 -21.40
CA TYR A 55 -10.98 10.44 -22.78
C TYR A 55 -11.75 11.46 -23.64
N ALA A 56 -12.46 12.39 -23.03
CA ALA A 56 -13.42 13.26 -23.72
C ALA A 56 -12.99 14.73 -23.85
N ALA A 57 -12.03 15.20 -23.07
CA ALA A 57 -11.50 16.57 -23.14
C ALA A 57 -10.12 16.55 -23.81
N GLU A 58 -9.70 17.67 -24.38
CA GLU A 58 -8.30 17.84 -24.78
C GLU A 58 -7.45 17.76 -23.52
N PRO A 59 -6.64 16.71 -23.35
CA PRO A 59 -5.81 16.58 -22.16
C PRO A 59 -4.74 17.65 -22.19
N ASP A 60 -4.46 18.25 -21.06
CA ASP A 60 -3.41 19.24 -20.90
C ASP A 60 -2.05 18.56 -20.75
N ASP A 61 -1.47 18.16 -21.87
CA ASP A 61 -0.15 17.50 -21.91
C ASP A 61 0.96 18.41 -21.36
N ALA A 62 0.83 19.72 -21.53
CA ALA A 62 1.80 20.70 -20.99
C ALA A 62 1.74 20.74 -19.45
N ARG A 63 0.53 20.71 -18.88
CA ARG A 63 0.34 20.62 -17.43
C ARG A 63 0.85 19.28 -16.88
N ALA A 64 0.57 18.18 -17.57
CA ALA A 64 1.05 16.86 -17.18
C ALA A 64 2.59 16.79 -17.19
N ALA A 65 3.24 17.33 -18.23
CA ALA A 65 4.70 17.43 -18.29
C ALA A 65 5.26 18.29 -17.14
N ALA A 66 4.62 19.40 -16.82
CA ALA A 66 5.02 20.25 -15.70
C ALA A 66 4.92 19.50 -14.35
N VAL A 67 3.86 18.70 -14.13
CA VAL A 67 3.77 17.85 -12.93
C VAL A 67 4.88 16.81 -12.90
N GLN A 68 5.20 16.15 -14.03
CA GLN A 68 6.30 15.18 -14.09
C GLN A 68 7.64 15.80 -13.71
N GLU A 69 7.93 17.02 -14.16
CA GLU A 69 9.13 17.77 -13.77
C GLU A 69 9.14 18.13 -12.28
N GLN A 70 7.98 18.32 -11.66
CA GLN A 70 7.86 18.61 -10.24
C GLN A 70 8.07 17.40 -9.33
N LEU A 71 7.84 16.16 -9.79
CA LEU A 71 7.94 14.96 -8.95
C LEU A 71 9.30 14.86 -8.20
N PRO A 72 10.46 14.96 -8.85
CA PRO A 72 11.75 14.94 -8.15
C PRO A 72 11.95 16.16 -7.25
N LEU A 73 11.42 17.34 -7.61
CA LEU A 73 11.54 18.55 -6.81
C LEU A 73 10.74 18.45 -5.52
N TRP A 74 9.49 17.95 -5.59
CA TRP A 74 8.69 17.64 -4.41
C TRP A 74 9.36 16.59 -3.53
N GLY A 75 9.94 15.55 -4.14
CA GLY A 75 10.69 14.52 -3.44
C GLY A 75 11.90 15.06 -2.70
N THR A 76 12.68 15.96 -3.33
CA THR A 76 13.83 16.63 -2.71
C THR A 76 13.38 17.54 -1.57
N ALA A 77 12.33 18.32 -1.76
CA ALA A 77 11.81 19.20 -0.70
C ALA A 77 11.31 18.40 0.52
N LEU A 78 10.64 17.24 0.31
CA LEU A 78 10.25 16.33 1.39
C LEU A 78 11.48 15.76 2.11
N PHE A 79 12.52 15.39 1.37
CA PHE A 79 13.77 14.87 1.93
C PHE A 79 14.47 15.91 2.80
N GLU A 80 14.66 17.11 2.30
CA GLU A 80 15.26 18.22 3.03
C GLU A 80 14.50 18.57 4.30
N ALA A 81 13.16 18.68 4.21
CA ALA A 81 12.31 19.01 5.35
C ALA A 81 12.36 17.94 6.46
N ALA A 82 12.46 16.66 6.09
CA ALA A 82 12.39 15.55 7.05
C ALA A 82 13.75 15.12 7.61
N LEU A 83 14.84 15.29 6.84
CA LEU A 83 16.16 14.70 7.14
C LEU A 83 17.28 15.73 7.28
N GLU A 84 17.24 16.86 6.57
CA GLU A 84 18.32 17.83 6.56
C GLU A 84 18.10 18.99 7.54
N GLY A 85 16.90 19.15 8.07
CA GLY A 85 16.56 20.21 9.05
C GLY A 85 17.36 20.14 10.37
N GLU A 86 18.01 18.99 10.67
CA GLU A 86 18.81 18.78 11.87
C GLU A 86 20.08 17.99 11.54
N ARG A 87 21.26 18.51 11.95
CA ARG A 87 22.59 17.96 11.60
C ARG A 87 22.78 16.48 11.99
N LYS A 88 22.22 16.05 13.13
CA LYS A 88 22.36 14.67 13.57
C LYS A 88 21.44 13.75 12.77
N ALA A 89 20.26 14.24 12.37
CA ALA A 89 19.36 13.51 11.47
C ALA A 89 20.05 13.19 10.13
N ALA A 90 20.67 14.19 9.49
CA ALA A 90 21.44 14.00 8.27
C ALA A 90 22.56 12.96 8.45
N LYS A 91 23.34 13.02 9.54
CA LYS A 91 24.38 12.03 9.84
C LYS A 91 23.87 10.62 10.06
N LEU A 92 22.67 10.48 10.65
CA LEU A 92 22.05 9.16 10.82
C LEU A 92 21.63 8.59 9.47
N PHE A 93 21.17 9.45 8.55
CA PHE A 93 20.86 9.04 7.18
C PHE A 93 22.14 8.63 6.40
N ASP A 94 23.23 9.38 6.50
CA ASP A 94 24.52 9.01 5.88
C ASP A 94 24.98 7.62 6.34
N ARG A 95 24.94 7.36 7.65
CA ARG A 95 25.31 6.06 8.24
C ARG A 95 24.36 4.93 7.80
N PHE A 96 23.08 5.23 7.63
CA PHE A 96 22.11 4.28 7.09
C PHE A 96 22.47 3.92 5.63
N LEU A 97 22.90 4.87 4.82
CA LEU A 97 23.37 4.64 3.46
C LEU A 97 24.70 3.86 3.39
N GLU A 98 25.60 4.08 4.36
CA GLU A 98 26.90 3.38 4.43
C GLU A 98 26.77 1.93 4.91
N SER A 99 25.61 1.51 5.40
CA SER A 99 25.40 0.14 5.87
C SER A 99 25.52 -0.87 4.74
N ASN A 100 26.22 -1.98 5.03
CA ASN A 100 26.37 -3.12 4.11
C ASN A 100 25.22 -4.15 4.22
N GLU A 101 24.12 -3.81 4.94
CA GLU A 101 22.97 -4.68 5.04
C GLU A 101 22.25 -4.79 3.69
N GLU A 102 21.75 -5.99 3.37
CA GLU A 102 21.07 -6.28 2.10
C GLU A 102 19.73 -5.56 1.96
N GLY A 103 19.06 -5.30 3.08
CA GLY A 103 17.78 -4.60 3.12
C GLY A 103 17.90 -3.26 3.81
N ARG A 104 17.40 -2.20 3.19
CA ARG A 104 17.28 -0.86 3.76
C ARG A 104 15.82 -0.44 3.84
N VAL A 105 15.37 -0.06 5.04
CA VAL A 105 13.98 0.35 5.28
C VAL A 105 13.96 1.74 5.90
N LEU A 106 13.21 2.65 5.29
CA LEU A 106 12.88 3.96 5.85
C LEU A 106 11.44 3.94 6.33
N SER A 107 11.25 4.07 7.64
CA SER A 107 9.93 4.01 8.28
C SER A 107 9.44 5.40 8.64
N ILE A 108 8.25 5.76 8.17
CA ILE A 108 7.53 6.98 8.53
C ILE A 108 6.56 6.62 9.66
N ALA A 109 6.91 6.93 10.89
CA ALA A 109 6.10 6.63 12.07
C ALA A 109 5.29 7.86 12.48
N ALA A 110 3.98 7.81 12.28
CA ALA A 110 3.06 8.89 12.62
C ALA A 110 1.66 8.34 12.94
N ASP A 111 0.95 9.04 13.82
CA ASP A 111 -0.47 8.78 14.11
C ASP A 111 -1.39 9.81 13.43
N HIS A 112 -0.82 10.83 12.78
CA HIS A 112 -1.58 11.91 12.16
C HIS A 112 -1.77 11.67 10.64
N PRO A 113 -3.02 11.65 10.13
CA PRO A 113 -3.30 11.43 8.70
C PRO A 113 -2.55 12.38 7.76
N ALA A 114 -2.44 13.66 8.10
CA ALA A 114 -1.75 14.64 7.26
C ALA A 114 -0.27 14.33 7.00
N VAL A 115 0.38 13.57 7.89
CA VAL A 115 1.75 13.07 7.67
C VAL A 115 1.73 11.79 6.84
N LEU A 116 0.81 10.86 7.17
CA LEU A 116 0.74 9.55 6.52
C LEU A 116 0.30 9.63 5.04
N THR A 117 -0.45 10.68 4.67
CA THR A 117 -0.94 10.89 3.29
C THR A 117 0.06 11.58 2.37
N LEU A 118 1.16 12.14 2.89
CA LEU A 118 2.21 12.69 2.05
C LEU A 118 2.82 11.62 1.15
N PRO A 119 3.21 11.96 -0.08
CA PRO A 119 3.76 11.01 -1.05
C PRO A 119 5.23 10.69 -0.74
N TRP A 120 5.47 10.02 0.39
CA TRP A 120 6.81 9.67 0.88
C TRP A 120 7.60 8.81 -0.11
N GLU A 121 6.93 8.08 -0.97
CA GLU A 121 7.55 7.29 -2.03
C GLU A 121 8.32 8.15 -3.02
N LEU A 122 7.98 9.44 -3.14
CA LEU A 122 8.72 10.42 -3.96
C LEU A 122 10.03 10.90 -3.33
N LEU A 123 10.38 10.51 -2.09
CA LEU A 123 11.63 10.94 -1.48
C LEU A 123 12.81 10.79 -2.45
N HIS A 124 13.50 11.91 -2.66
CA HIS A 124 14.55 12.05 -3.66
C HIS A 124 15.76 12.70 -3.03
N THR A 125 16.94 12.11 -3.19
CA THR A 125 18.16 12.68 -2.64
C THR A 125 18.56 13.97 -3.38
N PRO A 126 19.18 14.95 -2.71
CA PRO A 126 19.66 16.16 -3.40
C PRO A 126 20.65 15.85 -4.53
N ASN A 127 21.29 14.70 -4.49
CA ASN A 127 22.27 14.26 -5.49
C ASN A 127 21.65 13.56 -6.71
N GLY A 128 20.33 13.41 -6.78
CA GLY A 128 19.63 13.14 -8.03
C GLY A 128 19.00 11.77 -8.20
N SER A 129 18.62 11.04 -7.14
CA SER A 129 17.86 9.78 -7.28
C SER A 129 16.70 9.65 -6.29
N PHE A 130 15.60 9.04 -6.74
CA PHE A 130 14.57 8.55 -5.84
C PHE A 130 15.11 7.43 -4.97
N LEU A 131 14.69 7.35 -3.70
CA LEU A 131 15.21 6.35 -2.76
C LEU A 131 14.96 4.91 -3.24
N VAL A 132 13.91 4.67 -4.03
CA VAL A 132 13.65 3.37 -4.65
C VAL A 132 14.74 2.95 -5.66
N ASN A 133 15.51 3.89 -6.20
CA ASN A 133 16.60 3.65 -7.17
C ASN A 133 17.97 3.49 -6.51
N GLU A 134 18.07 3.65 -5.20
CA GLU A 134 19.31 3.40 -4.48
C GLU A 134 19.75 1.93 -4.59
N GLN A 135 21.05 1.67 -4.40
CA GLN A 135 21.61 0.32 -4.46
C GLN A 135 22.27 -0.07 -3.12
N PRO A 136 21.66 -0.98 -2.36
CA PRO A 136 20.32 -1.59 -2.53
C PRO A 136 19.18 -0.57 -2.38
N PRO A 137 18.00 -0.83 -2.96
CA PRO A 137 16.86 0.06 -2.83
C PRO A 137 16.46 0.31 -1.37
N ILE A 138 15.93 1.51 -1.10
CA ILE A 138 15.41 1.88 0.20
C ILE A 138 13.89 1.73 0.18
N SER A 139 13.40 0.73 0.89
CA SER A 139 11.96 0.48 1.03
C SER A 139 11.34 1.54 1.93
N ILE A 140 10.28 2.19 1.47
CA ILE A 140 9.54 3.17 2.27
C ILE A 140 8.28 2.53 2.81
N ARG A 141 8.09 2.60 4.13
CA ARG A 141 6.89 2.11 4.82
C ARG A 141 6.33 3.11 5.81
N ARG A 142 5.05 3.01 6.08
CA ARG A 142 4.35 3.77 7.11
C ARG A 142 4.13 2.90 8.35
N GLY A 143 4.46 3.42 9.52
CA GLY A 143 4.24 2.81 10.82
C GLY A 143 3.30 3.65 11.68
N LEU A 144 2.58 3.00 12.57
CA LEU A 144 1.68 3.65 13.52
C LEU A 144 2.24 3.47 14.93
N PRO A 145 2.82 4.50 15.56
CA PRO A 145 3.38 4.40 16.90
C PRO A 145 2.36 3.92 17.95
N SER A 146 1.10 4.38 17.85
CA SER A 146 0.03 3.97 18.75
C SER A 146 -0.39 2.50 18.60
N ALA A 147 -0.22 1.90 17.42
CA ALA A 147 -0.55 0.49 17.19
C ALA A 147 0.40 -0.47 17.96
N GLY A 148 1.61 -0.01 18.29
CA GLY A 148 2.62 -0.78 19.02
C GLY A 148 2.53 -0.72 20.54
N GLN A 149 1.63 0.07 21.12
CA GLN A 149 1.47 0.19 22.58
C GLN A 149 0.82 -1.09 23.15
N GLY A 150 1.61 -2.13 23.31
CA GLY A 150 1.23 -3.35 24.01
C GLY A 150 1.71 -4.67 23.42
N ARG A 151 1.96 -4.79 22.14
CA ARG A 151 2.48 -6.02 21.53
C ARG A 151 3.20 -5.73 20.23
N THR A 152 4.53 -5.75 20.26
CA THR A 152 5.31 -5.88 19.02
C THR A 152 4.87 -7.18 18.35
N PRO A 153 4.37 -7.16 17.10
CA PRO A 153 4.02 -8.38 16.40
C PRO A 153 5.24 -9.30 16.35
N LYS A 154 5.08 -10.55 16.75
CA LYS A 154 6.18 -11.52 16.64
C LYS A 154 6.52 -11.70 15.16
N PRO A 155 7.83 -11.73 14.79
CA PRO A 155 8.25 -12.02 13.44
C PRO A 155 7.58 -13.30 12.94
N ARG A 156 6.98 -13.25 11.77
CA ARG A 156 6.36 -14.42 11.15
C ARG A 156 7.44 -15.25 10.48
N LYS A 157 7.39 -16.55 10.69
CA LYS A 157 8.24 -17.47 9.94
C LYS A 157 7.65 -17.66 8.54
N ALA A 158 8.51 -17.58 7.53
CA ALA A 158 8.15 -17.89 6.16
C ALA A 158 7.59 -19.32 6.07
N LYS A 159 6.53 -19.49 5.31
CA LYS A 159 5.81 -20.75 5.12
C LYS A 159 6.30 -21.48 3.87
N PRO A 160 6.20 -22.82 3.81
CA PRO A 160 6.48 -23.55 2.58
C PRO A 160 5.42 -23.30 1.50
N ASN A 161 4.17 -23.07 1.91
CA ASN A 161 3.04 -22.78 1.01
C ASN A 161 2.23 -21.60 1.54
N LEU A 162 1.61 -20.83 0.63
CA LEU A 162 0.71 -19.72 0.93
C LEU A 162 -0.67 -19.97 0.37
N HIS A 163 -1.68 -19.40 1.05
CA HIS A 163 -3.05 -19.35 0.59
C HIS A 163 -3.48 -17.88 0.44
N LEU A 164 -3.80 -17.48 -0.79
CA LEU A 164 -4.27 -16.15 -1.15
C LEU A 164 -5.77 -16.20 -1.40
N LEU A 165 -6.54 -15.38 -0.67
CA LEU A 165 -7.98 -15.21 -0.87
C LEU A 165 -8.25 -13.88 -1.58
N PHE A 166 -8.83 -13.96 -2.76
CA PHE A 166 -9.32 -12.84 -3.54
C PHE A 166 -10.75 -12.50 -3.18
N ILE A 167 -11.00 -11.22 -2.91
CA ILE A 167 -12.33 -10.65 -2.70
C ILE A 167 -12.55 -9.61 -3.79
N VAL A 168 -13.30 -9.97 -4.82
CA VAL A 168 -13.69 -9.04 -5.89
C VAL A 168 -15.11 -8.57 -5.60
N SER A 169 -15.24 -7.33 -5.11
CA SER A 169 -16.52 -6.74 -4.72
C SER A 169 -16.95 -5.67 -5.73
N ARG A 170 -18.14 -5.84 -6.29
CA ARG A 170 -18.73 -4.97 -7.34
C ARG A 170 -20.18 -4.67 -7.02
N PRO A 171 -20.48 -4.03 -5.87
CA PRO A 171 -21.86 -3.78 -5.48
C PRO A 171 -22.55 -2.81 -6.42
N ASP A 172 -23.85 -3.01 -6.63
CA ASP A 172 -24.67 -2.16 -7.50
C ASP A 172 -24.56 -0.68 -7.13
N GLY A 173 -24.41 0.16 -8.16
CA GLY A 173 -24.30 1.62 -8.01
C GLY A 173 -22.94 2.14 -7.47
N ALA A 174 -21.92 1.30 -7.34
CA ALA A 174 -20.58 1.73 -6.89
C ALA A 174 -19.64 2.17 -8.04
N GLY A 175 -20.12 2.16 -9.27
CA GLY A 175 -19.27 2.43 -10.45
C GLY A 175 -18.63 1.14 -10.98
N PHE A 176 -18.21 1.20 -12.24
CA PHE A 176 -17.62 0.04 -12.91
C PHE A 176 -16.11 -0.05 -12.63
N ILE A 177 -15.68 -1.22 -12.16
CA ILE A 177 -14.28 -1.65 -12.13
C ILE A 177 -14.21 -3.02 -12.82
N ASP A 178 -13.25 -3.24 -13.72
CA ASP A 178 -13.09 -4.54 -14.38
C ASP A 178 -12.73 -5.61 -13.33
N PRO A 179 -13.57 -6.66 -13.15
CA PRO A 179 -13.36 -7.67 -12.10
C PRO A 179 -12.21 -8.65 -12.40
N ARG A 180 -11.62 -8.62 -13.60
CA ARG A 180 -10.56 -9.55 -14.02
C ARG A 180 -9.17 -8.99 -13.80
N ARG A 181 -9.04 -7.69 -13.76
CA ARG A 181 -7.81 -6.93 -13.79
C ARG A 181 -6.71 -7.48 -12.87
N ASP A 182 -6.95 -7.44 -11.57
CA ASP A 182 -5.95 -7.83 -10.56
C ASP A 182 -5.80 -9.35 -10.51
N ALA A 183 -6.88 -10.09 -10.78
CA ALA A 183 -6.86 -11.54 -10.81
C ALA A 183 -5.96 -12.08 -11.94
N ASP A 184 -6.03 -11.50 -13.13
CA ASP A 184 -5.20 -11.91 -14.28
C ASP A 184 -3.72 -11.61 -14.02
N ALA A 185 -3.40 -10.50 -13.34
CA ALA A 185 -2.04 -10.18 -12.93
C ALA A 185 -1.45 -11.24 -11.97
N VAL A 186 -2.23 -11.64 -10.96
CA VAL A 186 -1.80 -12.68 -10.00
C VAL A 186 -1.67 -14.04 -10.68
N LEU A 187 -2.62 -14.43 -11.53
CA LEU A 187 -2.56 -15.70 -12.27
C LEU A 187 -1.34 -15.73 -13.19
N THR A 188 -1.00 -14.62 -13.82
CA THR A 188 0.22 -14.48 -14.64
C THR A 188 1.48 -14.66 -13.80
N ALA A 189 1.54 -14.06 -12.60
CA ALA A 189 2.66 -14.26 -11.67
C ALA A 189 2.80 -15.73 -11.24
N LEU A 190 1.68 -16.42 -10.99
CA LEU A 190 1.68 -17.85 -10.65
C LEU A 190 2.20 -18.74 -11.77
N GLN A 191 1.88 -18.43 -13.03
CA GLN A 191 2.36 -19.21 -14.18
C GLN A 191 3.89 -19.18 -14.33
N LYS A 192 4.54 -18.13 -13.80
CA LYS A 192 6.00 -18.00 -13.81
C LYS A 192 6.67 -18.88 -12.75
N GLN A 193 5.93 -19.42 -11.78
CA GLN A 193 6.48 -20.25 -10.70
C GLN A 193 6.83 -21.67 -11.17
N LYS A 194 8.03 -22.13 -10.80
CA LYS A 194 8.48 -23.52 -11.07
C LYS A 194 7.76 -24.56 -10.21
N GLN A 195 7.36 -24.17 -8.99
CA GLN A 195 6.66 -25.03 -8.04
C GLN A 195 5.34 -24.36 -7.62
N GLN A 196 4.26 -25.11 -7.59
CA GLN A 196 2.94 -24.62 -7.21
C GLN A 196 2.84 -24.54 -5.67
N ARG A 197 3.41 -23.47 -5.09
CA ARG A 197 3.43 -23.24 -3.63
C ARG A 197 2.42 -22.21 -3.15
N VAL A 198 1.66 -21.65 -4.07
CA VAL A 198 0.61 -20.66 -3.75
C VAL A 198 -0.71 -21.12 -4.31
N GLU A 199 -1.70 -21.22 -3.45
CA GLU A 199 -3.08 -21.52 -3.79
C GLU A 199 -3.90 -20.22 -3.78
N VAL A 200 -4.65 -19.99 -4.87
CA VAL A 200 -5.54 -18.82 -5.01
C VAL A 200 -6.99 -19.27 -4.95
N GLU A 201 -7.75 -18.63 -4.09
CA GLU A 201 -9.17 -18.84 -3.90
C GLU A 201 -9.94 -17.54 -4.10
N PHE A 202 -11.10 -17.60 -4.75
CA PHE A 202 -12.01 -16.45 -4.90
C PHE A 202 -13.18 -16.58 -3.95
N LEU A 203 -13.38 -15.57 -3.10
CA LEU A 203 -14.54 -15.52 -2.22
C LEU A 203 -15.84 -15.31 -3.04
N ARG A 204 -16.77 -16.21 -2.92
CA ARG A 204 -18.10 -16.13 -3.56
C ARG A 204 -19.21 -16.59 -2.60
N PRO A 205 -20.28 -15.78 -2.39
CA PRO A 205 -20.38 -14.36 -2.78
C PRO A 205 -19.38 -13.49 -2.01
N PRO A 206 -19.02 -12.29 -2.52
CA PRO A 206 -18.04 -11.41 -1.86
C PRO A 206 -18.71 -10.58 -0.75
N THR A 207 -19.34 -11.27 0.19
CA THR A 207 -20.01 -10.69 1.36
C THR A 207 -19.16 -10.84 2.62
N LEU A 208 -19.34 -9.95 3.59
CA LEU A 208 -18.64 -10.05 4.88
C LEU A 208 -18.97 -11.36 5.61
N GLU A 209 -20.22 -11.83 5.50
CA GLU A 209 -20.65 -13.08 6.14
C GLU A 209 -19.99 -14.31 5.49
N ALA A 210 -19.88 -14.34 4.15
CA ALA A 210 -19.16 -15.41 3.46
C ALA A 210 -17.68 -15.42 3.86
N LEU A 211 -17.05 -14.25 3.97
CA LEU A 211 -15.68 -14.14 4.46
C LEU A 211 -15.54 -14.68 5.89
N ARG A 212 -16.45 -14.28 6.79
CA ARG A 212 -16.46 -14.76 8.17
C ARG A 212 -16.57 -16.29 8.24
N LYS A 213 -17.49 -16.88 7.46
CA LYS A 213 -17.68 -18.34 7.37
C LYS A 213 -16.43 -19.03 6.82
N ARG A 214 -15.84 -18.46 5.76
CA ARG A 214 -14.62 -19.00 5.14
C ARG A 214 -13.43 -19.03 6.11
N LEU A 215 -13.18 -17.91 6.79
CA LEU A 215 -12.05 -17.78 7.70
C LEU A 215 -12.17 -18.66 8.96
N ARG A 216 -13.40 -18.91 9.42
CA ARG A 216 -13.68 -19.74 10.62
C ARG A 216 -13.73 -21.23 10.32
N ASN A 217 -13.72 -21.64 9.06
CA ASN A 217 -13.83 -23.07 8.72
C ASN A 217 -12.50 -23.81 9.00
N PRO A 218 -12.43 -24.68 10.02
CA PRO A 218 -11.20 -25.37 10.39
C PRO A 218 -10.78 -26.46 9.40
N ARG A 219 -11.65 -26.81 8.44
CA ARG A 219 -11.37 -27.82 7.41
C ARG A 219 -10.66 -27.22 6.20
N LEU A 220 -10.63 -25.89 6.07
CA LEU A 220 -10.00 -25.18 4.96
C LEU A 220 -8.63 -24.62 5.38
N PRO A 221 -7.70 -24.44 4.43
CA PRO A 221 -6.41 -23.83 4.71
C PRO A 221 -6.58 -22.44 5.32
N LYS A 222 -5.66 -22.07 6.20
CA LYS A 222 -5.61 -20.71 6.75
C LYS A 222 -5.17 -19.74 5.64
N VAL A 223 -5.90 -18.64 5.54
CA VAL A 223 -5.60 -17.58 4.58
C VAL A 223 -4.41 -16.77 5.08
N ASP A 224 -3.40 -16.60 4.23
CA ASP A 224 -2.18 -15.84 4.52
C ASP A 224 -2.26 -14.43 3.97
N ILE A 225 -2.82 -14.29 2.76
CA ILE A 225 -2.93 -13.06 2.02
C ILE A 225 -4.40 -12.83 1.67
N ILE A 226 -4.89 -11.62 1.95
CA ILE A 226 -6.18 -11.13 1.45
C ILE A 226 -5.90 -10.09 0.38
N HIS A 227 -6.43 -10.29 -0.82
CA HIS A 227 -6.48 -9.27 -1.85
C HIS A 227 -7.92 -8.80 -2.02
N PHE A 228 -8.19 -7.56 -1.62
CA PHE A 228 -9.48 -6.90 -1.80
C PHE A 228 -9.42 -6.00 -3.02
N ASP A 229 -10.17 -6.35 -4.05
CA ASP A 229 -10.37 -5.57 -5.26
C ASP A 229 -11.81 -5.04 -5.27
N GLY A 230 -11.97 -3.74 -5.02
CA GLY A 230 -13.27 -3.12 -4.84
C GLY A 230 -13.20 -1.61 -4.64
N HIS A 231 -14.20 -1.06 -3.97
CA HIS A 231 -14.26 0.34 -3.64
C HIS A 231 -13.96 0.60 -2.16
N GLY A 232 -13.24 1.68 -1.90
CA GLY A 232 -13.08 2.25 -0.57
C GLY A 232 -13.81 3.59 -0.48
N VAL A 233 -14.28 3.92 0.70
CA VAL A 233 -15.02 5.16 1.00
C VAL A 233 -14.52 5.72 2.32
N PHE A 234 -14.38 7.05 2.40
CA PHE A 234 -14.08 7.75 3.63
C PHE A 234 -15.23 8.68 3.98
N GLY A 235 -15.79 8.59 5.19
CA GLY A 235 -16.95 9.40 5.58
C GLY A 235 -17.37 9.17 7.03
N LYS A 236 -18.43 9.86 7.43
CA LYS A 236 -19.02 9.76 8.77
C LYS A 236 -19.93 8.53 8.88
N ASP A 237 -20.07 7.99 10.09
CA ASP A 237 -21.03 6.91 10.38
C ASP A 237 -22.47 7.31 10.06
N SER A 238 -22.82 8.60 10.30
CA SER A 238 -24.16 9.14 10.05
C SER A 238 -24.55 9.19 8.56
N GLU A 239 -23.59 9.15 7.63
CA GLU A 239 -23.85 9.11 6.18
C GLU A 239 -24.07 7.67 5.68
N ALA A 240 -23.93 6.68 6.55
CA ALA A 240 -24.06 5.27 6.20
C ALA A 240 -25.51 4.84 5.89
N ASP A 241 -26.53 5.64 6.24
CA ASP A 241 -27.90 5.16 6.32
C ASP A 241 -28.94 5.96 5.49
N THR A 242 -28.57 6.47 4.31
CA THR A 242 -29.58 7.11 3.44
C THR A 242 -30.18 6.17 2.37
N GLY A 243 -29.89 4.87 2.42
CA GLY A 243 -30.40 3.87 1.46
C GLY A 243 -31.35 2.81 2.01
N GLY A 244 -31.57 2.71 3.31
CA GLY A 244 -32.45 1.72 3.93
C GLY A 244 -33.37 2.34 4.99
N LYS A 245 -34.67 2.06 4.92
CA LYS A 245 -35.66 2.43 5.94
C LYS A 245 -35.36 1.70 7.25
N GLY A 246 -34.54 2.31 8.12
CA GLY A 246 -34.24 1.84 9.46
C GLY A 246 -34.49 2.95 10.48
N GLU A 247 -35.26 2.69 11.51
CA GLU A 247 -35.62 3.61 12.59
C GLU A 247 -34.37 4.09 13.34
N THR A 248 -34.19 5.40 13.42
CA THR A 248 -33.17 6.06 14.24
C THR A 248 -33.38 5.76 15.72
N VAL A 249 -32.55 4.91 16.31
CA VAL A 249 -32.43 4.79 17.77
C VAL A 249 -31.68 6.03 18.29
N LYS A 250 -32.42 6.95 18.90
CA LYS A 250 -31.88 8.10 19.61
C LYS A 250 -31.10 7.63 20.85
N GLY A 251 -29.78 7.75 20.82
CA GLY A 251 -28.99 7.57 22.02
C GLY A 251 -27.53 7.17 21.83
N GLU A 252 -26.75 7.90 20.99
CA GLU A 252 -25.28 7.89 21.09
C GLU A 252 -24.71 9.02 20.22
N THR A 253 -24.66 10.23 20.77
CA THR A 253 -24.31 11.46 20.02
C THR A 253 -22.80 11.72 19.88
N ALA A 254 -21.92 10.88 20.42
CA ALA A 254 -20.45 11.08 20.35
C ALA A 254 -19.74 10.15 19.35
N ALA A 255 -20.34 9.04 18.93
CA ALA A 255 -19.78 8.12 17.96
C ALA A 255 -20.14 8.49 16.50
N ALA A 256 -21.30 9.12 16.31
CA ALA A 256 -21.90 9.42 15.00
C ALA A 256 -21.13 10.44 14.13
N ASP A 257 -20.13 11.14 14.67
CA ASP A 257 -19.38 12.18 13.95
C ASP A 257 -17.92 11.79 13.60
N ARG A 258 -17.55 10.54 13.87
CA ARG A 258 -16.21 10.05 13.61
C ARG A 258 -16.04 9.70 12.11
N GLN A 259 -15.10 10.37 11.44
CA GLN A 259 -14.72 10.02 10.07
C GLN A 259 -13.89 8.74 10.08
N GLN A 260 -14.23 7.77 9.23
CA GLN A 260 -13.49 6.52 9.09
C GLN A 260 -13.51 5.98 7.67
N GLY A 261 -12.56 5.06 7.38
CA GLY A 261 -12.50 4.35 6.12
C GLY A 261 -13.44 3.14 6.11
N TRP A 262 -14.11 2.93 5.00
CA TRP A 262 -15.03 1.83 4.73
C TRP A 262 -14.60 1.09 3.47
N LEU A 263 -14.80 -0.21 3.47
CA LEU A 263 -14.73 -1.04 2.27
C LEU A 263 -16.14 -1.41 1.84
N LEU A 264 -16.42 -1.31 0.55
CA LEU A 264 -17.72 -1.67 0.00
C LEU A 264 -17.72 -3.16 -0.37
N PHE A 265 -18.38 -3.96 0.43
CA PHE A 265 -18.73 -5.35 0.14
C PHE A 265 -20.08 -5.41 -0.58
N GLU A 266 -20.46 -6.59 -1.01
CA GLU A 266 -21.83 -6.88 -1.46
C GLU A 266 -22.66 -7.44 -0.30
N ASP A 267 -23.96 -7.14 -0.29
CA ASP A 267 -24.94 -7.89 0.49
C ASP A 267 -25.42 -9.15 -0.28
N GLU A 268 -26.41 -9.88 0.25
CA GLU A 268 -26.92 -11.09 -0.39
C GLU A 268 -27.68 -10.78 -1.70
N GLU A 269 -28.16 -9.56 -1.88
CA GLU A 269 -28.86 -9.04 -3.05
C GLU A 269 -27.92 -8.34 -4.06
N GLY A 270 -26.62 -8.17 -3.74
CA GLY A 270 -25.64 -7.50 -4.59
C GLY A 270 -25.57 -5.99 -4.39
N ASN A 271 -26.25 -5.43 -3.39
CA ASN A 271 -26.17 -4.00 -3.06
C ASN A 271 -24.94 -3.70 -2.22
N LYS A 272 -24.69 -2.39 -1.98
CA LYS A 272 -23.57 -1.91 -1.15
C LYS A 272 -23.73 -2.29 0.31
N ASP A 273 -22.79 -3.09 0.84
CA ASP A 273 -22.59 -3.31 2.28
C ASP A 273 -21.32 -2.55 2.73
N ARG A 274 -21.50 -1.49 3.54
CA ARG A 274 -20.38 -0.68 4.07
C ARG A 274 -19.76 -1.38 5.27
N VAL A 275 -18.56 -1.89 5.10
CA VAL A 275 -17.81 -2.57 6.16
C VAL A 275 -16.72 -1.63 6.69
N ALA A 276 -16.81 -1.26 7.97
CA ALA A 276 -15.78 -0.47 8.63
C ALA A 276 -14.41 -1.18 8.58
N ALA A 277 -13.36 -0.44 8.23
CA ALA A 277 -12.00 -0.99 8.14
C ALA A 277 -11.55 -1.64 9.46
N GLU A 278 -11.95 -1.08 10.60
CA GLU A 278 -11.65 -1.66 11.92
C GLU A 278 -12.32 -3.02 12.13
N LYS A 279 -13.60 -3.18 11.73
CA LYS A 279 -14.35 -4.45 11.80
C LYS A 279 -13.70 -5.51 10.90
N PHE A 280 -13.37 -5.13 9.67
CA PHE A 280 -12.67 -5.99 8.72
C PHE A 280 -11.29 -6.41 9.27
N GLY A 281 -10.48 -5.46 9.75
CA GLY A 281 -9.17 -5.72 10.33
C GLY A 281 -9.22 -6.65 11.53
N SER A 282 -10.19 -6.45 12.44
CA SER A 282 -10.39 -7.31 13.60
C SER A 282 -10.71 -8.75 13.20
N LEU A 283 -11.56 -8.94 12.18
CA LEU A 283 -11.87 -10.26 11.64
C LEU A 283 -10.63 -10.95 11.07
N LEU A 284 -9.82 -10.23 10.30
CA LEU A 284 -8.61 -10.77 9.68
C LEU A 284 -7.53 -11.07 10.73
N HIS A 285 -7.33 -10.18 11.71
CA HIS A 285 -6.36 -10.38 12.79
C HIS A 285 -6.65 -11.65 13.60
N GLN A 286 -7.92 -11.89 13.98
CA GLN A 286 -8.34 -13.12 14.67
C GLN A 286 -8.02 -14.38 13.87
N ASN A 287 -7.93 -14.29 12.55
CA ASN A 287 -7.66 -15.41 11.64
C ASN A 287 -6.22 -15.40 11.12
N HIS A 288 -5.36 -14.54 11.69
CA HIS A 288 -3.92 -14.51 11.41
C HIS A 288 -3.54 -14.21 9.95
N ALA A 289 -4.29 -13.38 9.23
CA ALA A 289 -3.85 -12.87 7.93
C ALA A 289 -2.52 -12.12 8.06
N GLY A 290 -1.59 -12.35 7.14
CA GLY A 290 -0.24 -11.79 7.15
C GLY A 290 -0.11 -10.51 6.35
N LEU A 291 -0.82 -10.45 5.24
CA LEU A 291 -0.82 -9.35 4.30
C LEU A 291 -2.24 -9.07 3.84
N VAL A 292 -2.59 -7.80 3.76
CA VAL A 292 -3.78 -7.31 3.08
C VAL A 292 -3.37 -6.39 1.95
N VAL A 293 -3.86 -6.64 0.75
CA VAL A 293 -3.71 -5.77 -0.41
C VAL A 293 -5.06 -5.13 -0.69
N LEU A 294 -5.11 -3.80 -0.65
CA LEU A 294 -6.29 -3.02 -0.98
C LEU A 294 -6.12 -2.40 -2.36
N SER A 295 -6.56 -3.12 -3.39
CA SER A 295 -6.69 -2.60 -4.73
C SER A 295 -8.08 -2.01 -4.90
N ALA A 296 -8.24 -0.77 -4.46
CA ALA A 296 -9.51 -0.09 -4.49
C ALA A 296 -9.34 1.29 -5.11
N CYS A 297 -10.11 1.55 -6.16
CA CYS A 297 -10.17 2.86 -6.78
C CYS A 297 -11.13 3.77 -5.98
N GLN A 298 -10.80 5.05 -5.89
CA GLN A 298 -11.75 6.03 -5.38
C GLN A 298 -12.91 6.18 -6.36
N SER A 299 -14.15 6.21 -5.89
CA SER A 299 -15.24 6.71 -6.71
C SER A 299 -15.10 8.22 -6.82
N ALA A 300 -15.17 8.77 -8.02
CA ALA A 300 -14.97 10.19 -8.34
C ALA A 300 -15.93 11.18 -7.62
N ALA A 301 -16.85 10.72 -6.79
CA ALA A 301 -17.86 11.49 -6.09
C ALA A 301 -17.51 11.85 -4.64
N MET A 302 -16.30 11.56 -4.14
CA MET A 302 -15.96 11.70 -2.73
C MET A 302 -14.85 12.70 -2.45
N ASP A 303 -15.03 13.39 -1.31
CA ASP A 303 -14.22 14.44 -0.74
C ASP A 303 -12.71 14.18 -0.79
N SER A 304 -11.94 15.25 -0.88
CA SER A 304 -10.50 15.37 -1.12
C SER A 304 -9.53 14.64 -0.17
N LYS A 305 -9.98 13.69 0.65
CA LYS A 305 -9.14 12.92 1.59
C LYS A 305 -8.97 11.49 1.09
N ASP A 306 -7.73 11.00 1.04
CA ASP A 306 -7.40 9.65 0.63
C ASP A 306 -8.07 8.60 1.56
N PRO A 307 -9.14 7.90 1.11
CA PRO A 307 -9.86 6.94 1.95
C PRO A 307 -9.07 5.66 2.21
N MET A 308 -8.10 5.33 1.33
CA MET A 308 -7.31 4.12 1.50
C MET A 308 -6.24 4.28 2.57
N SER A 309 -5.67 5.47 2.74
CA SER A 309 -4.79 5.77 3.87
C SER A 309 -5.52 5.54 5.19
N GLY A 310 -6.76 6.00 5.30
CA GLY A 310 -7.60 5.74 6.47
C GLY A 310 -7.86 4.26 6.71
N CYS A 311 -8.23 3.50 5.68
CA CYS A 311 -8.44 2.06 5.78
C CYS A 311 -7.16 1.31 6.16
N ALA A 312 -6.05 1.56 5.46
CA ALA A 312 -4.80 0.86 5.69
C ALA A 312 -4.27 1.09 7.12
N ALA A 313 -4.25 2.34 7.58
CA ALA A 313 -3.84 2.68 8.93
C ALA A 313 -4.68 1.95 9.99
N ARG A 314 -6.01 1.90 9.80
CA ARG A 314 -6.91 1.20 10.72
C ARG A 314 -6.71 -0.31 10.70
N LEU A 315 -6.41 -0.92 9.56
CA LEU A 315 -6.10 -2.35 9.49
C LEU A 315 -4.82 -2.70 10.26
N VAL A 316 -3.76 -1.89 10.11
CA VAL A 316 -2.52 -2.08 10.89
C VAL A 316 -2.80 -1.85 12.38
N HIS A 317 -3.57 -0.83 12.74
CA HIS A 317 -3.97 -0.60 14.13
C HIS A 317 -4.79 -1.77 14.70
N ALA A 318 -5.62 -2.43 13.90
CA ALA A 318 -6.34 -3.66 14.27
C ALA A 318 -5.41 -4.89 14.41
N GLY A 319 -4.12 -4.76 14.06
CA GLY A 319 -3.10 -5.79 14.23
C GLY A 319 -2.75 -6.60 12.98
N ILE A 320 -3.10 -6.12 11.80
CA ILE A 320 -2.62 -6.70 10.53
C ILE A 320 -1.15 -6.30 10.34
N PRO A 321 -0.23 -7.25 10.13
CA PRO A 321 1.21 -6.96 10.06
C PRO A 321 1.63 -6.08 8.88
N ALA A 322 1.02 -6.29 7.70
CA ALA A 322 1.33 -5.54 6.50
C ALA A 322 0.06 -5.27 5.68
N VAL A 323 -0.08 -4.05 5.19
CA VAL A 323 -1.16 -3.59 4.31
C VAL A 323 -0.58 -2.79 3.17
N ILE A 324 -0.89 -3.15 1.94
CA ILE A 324 -0.60 -2.35 0.75
C ILE A 324 -1.91 -1.68 0.33
N ALA A 325 -1.87 -0.36 0.11
CA ALA A 325 -3.02 0.41 -0.31
C ALA A 325 -2.64 1.39 -1.42
N MET A 326 -3.58 1.67 -2.33
CA MET A 326 -3.40 2.67 -3.37
C MET A 326 -3.74 4.05 -2.80
N THR A 327 -2.81 5.00 -2.92
CA THR A 327 -2.99 6.37 -2.42
C THR A 327 -3.97 7.17 -3.27
N HIS A 328 -4.09 6.84 -4.56
CA HIS A 328 -5.00 7.47 -5.51
C HIS A 328 -5.70 6.40 -6.36
N SER A 329 -6.60 6.82 -7.24
CA SER A 329 -7.17 5.93 -8.25
C SER A 329 -6.09 5.42 -9.20
N VAL A 330 -6.15 4.16 -9.55
CA VAL A 330 -5.12 3.50 -10.35
C VAL A 330 -5.69 3.06 -11.70
N LEU A 331 -4.92 3.28 -12.75
CA LEU A 331 -5.27 2.76 -14.08
C LEU A 331 -5.21 1.23 -14.11
N VAL A 332 -6.02 0.63 -14.97
CA VAL A 332 -6.05 -0.83 -15.20
C VAL A 332 -4.64 -1.36 -15.50
N SER A 333 -3.97 -0.75 -16.46
CA SER A 333 -2.62 -1.15 -16.90
C SER A 333 -1.56 -0.99 -15.81
N THR A 334 -1.69 0.04 -14.97
CA THR A 334 -0.81 0.23 -13.82
C THR A 334 -0.99 -0.87 -12.78
N ALA A 335 -2.24 -1.20 -12.43
CA ALA A 335 -2.54 -2.24 -11.46
C ALA A 335 -2.10 -3.62 -11.96
N GLU A 336 -2.34 -3.94 -13.23
CA GLU A 336 -1.88 -5.19 -13.86
C GLU A 336 -0.36 -5.34 -13.76
N GLN A 337 0.40 -4.32 -14.17
CA GLN A 337 1.85 -4.35 -14.12
C GLN A 337 2.36 -4.40 -12.67
N LEU A 338 1.81 -3.57 -11.78
CA LEU A 338 2.15 -3.53 -10.37
C LEU A 338 1.99 -4.91 -9.72
N PHE A 339 0.80 -5.50 -9.84
CA PHE A 339 0.52 -6.76 -9.14
C PHE A 339 1.20 -7.95 -9.80
N ALA A 340 1.43 -7.95 -11.11
CA ALA A 340 2.21 -8.98 -11.77
C ALA A 340 3.65 -9.04 -11.22
N GLU A 341 4.32 -7.90 -11.10
CA GLU A 341 5.69 -7.83 -10.57
C GLU A 341 5.74 -8.04 -9.05
N PHE A 342 4.81 -7.43 -8.30
CA PHE A 342 4.72 -7.60 -6.86
C PHE A 342 4.55 -9.07 -6.46
N TYR A 343 3.58 -9.76 -7.04
CA TYR A 343 3.33 -11.17 -6.71
C TYR A 343 4.40 -12.10 -7.27
N ALA A 344 5.00 -11.80 -8.43
CA ALA A 344 6.12 -12.57 -8.94
C ALA A 344 7.28 -12.56 -7.93
N SER A 345 7.66 -11.39 -7.44
CA SER A 345 8.73 -11.23 -6.44
C SER A 345 8.35 -11.84 -5.08
N LEU A 346 7.12 -11.61 -4.59
CA LEU A 346 6.64 -12.17 -3.33
C LEU A 346 6.66 -13.71 -3.33
N PHE A 347 6.29 -14.30 -4.45
CA PHE A 347 6.24 -15.76 -4.60
C PHE A 347 7.62 -16.39 -4.83
N GLU A 348 8.65 -15.61 -5.11
CA GLU A 348 10.05 -16.04 -5.04
C GLU A 348 10.58 -16.11 -3.59
N GLY A 349 9.80 -15.65 -2.62
CA GLY A 349 10.17 -15.65 -1.20
C GLY A 349 10.88 -14.38 -0.74
N ARG A 350 10.73 -13.27 -1.48
CA ARG A 350 11.19 -11.96 -1.02
C ARG A 350 10.26 -11.40 0.04
N THR A 351 10.72 -10.41 0.79
CA THR A 351 9.90 -9.71 1.78
C THR A 351 8.83 -8.85 1.10
N VAL A 352 7.80 -8.46 1.87
CA VAL A 352 6.70 -7.64 1.34
C VAL A 352 7.21 -6.29 0.83
N ALA A 353 8.07 -5.61 1.60
CA ALA A 353 8.61 -4.31 1.21
C ALA A 353 9.48 -4.44 -0.05
N ARG A 354 10.38 -5.43 -0.10
CA ARG A 354 11.23 -5.66 -1.26
C ARG A 354 10.42 -5.97 -2.53
N SER A 355 9.38 -6.79 -2.39
CA SER A 355 8.50 -7.12 -3.53
C SER A 355 7.76 -5.90 -4.07
N LEU A 356 7.36 -4.99 -3.17
CA LEU A 356 6.72 -3.74 -3.58
C LEU A 356 7.69 -2.79 -4.26
N ASP A 357 8.96 -2.72 -3.81
CA ASP A 357 9.97 -1.88 -4.44
C ASP A 357 10.30 -2.37 -5.85
N GLU A 358 10.36 -3.68 -6.07
CA GLU A 358 10.57 -4.24 -7.41
C GLU A 358 9.42 -3.90 -8.35
N ALA A 359 8.19 -3.94 -7.86
CA ALA A 359 7.03 -3.52 -8.62
C ALA A 359 7.03 -2.00 -8.91
N ARG A 360 7.37 -1.16 -7.92
CA ARG A 360 7.54 0.29 -8.10
C ARG A 360 8.63 0.59 -9.14
N HIS A 361 9.75 -0.11 -9.05
CA HIS A 361 10.87 0.04 -9.98
C HIS A 361 10.46 -0.33 -11.41
N ALA A 362 9.72 -1.43 -11.60
CA ALA A 362 9.19 -1.82 -12.90
C ALA A 362 8.26 -0.75 -13.50
N LEU A 363 7.37 -0.15 -12.68
CA LEU A 363 6.50 0.95 -13.10
C LEU A 363 7.27 2.22 -13.46
N LEU A 364 8.32 2.56 -12.69
CA LEU A 364 9.16 3.74 -12.94
C LEU A 364 9.91 3.64 -14.28
N PHE A 365 10.46 2.46 -14.59
CA PHE A 365 11.20 2.23 -15.84
C PHE A 365 10.30 1.95 -17.04
N ASN A 366 9.04 1.60 -16.83
CA ASN A 366 8.04 1.43 -17.87
C ASN A 366 6.81 2.30 -17.58
N PRO A 367 6.84 3.61 -17.93
CA PRO A 367 5.72 4.52 -17.69
C PRO A 367 4.59 4.37 -18.72
N GLU A 368 4.73 3.56 -19.78
CA GLU A 368 3.69 3.36 -20.78
C GLU A 368 2.46 2.67 -20.16
N ARG A 369 1.28 3.33 -20.24
CA ARG A 369 0.02 2.87 -19.67
C ARG A 369 -1.01 2.47 -20.73
N GLY A 370 -0.55 2.28 -21.98
CA GLY A 370 -1.37 1.84 -23.11
C GLY A 370 -1.77 2.99 -24.02
N ILE A 371 -2.74 2.68 -24.88
CA ILE A 371 -3.25 3.62 -25.87
C ILE A 371 -4.58 4.18 -25.38
N CYS A 372 -4.66 5.51 -25.31
CA CYS A 372 -5.89 6.24 -25.07
C CYS A 372 -6.40 6.86 -26.38
N LEU A 373 -7.73 7.02 -26.50
CA LEU A 373 -8.34 7.72 -27.61
C LEU A 373 -8.62 9.16 -27.19
N ARG A 374 -8.24 10.13 -28.01
CA ARG A 374 -8.36 11.58 -27.77
C ARG A 374 -9.01 12.31 -28.95
N GLY A 375 -9.31 13.59 -28.72
CA GLY A 375 -9.86 14.49 -29.74
C GLY A 375 -11.35 14.34 -29.95
N ALA A 376 -11.89 15.18 -30.85
CA ALA A 376 -13.29 15.18 -31.22
C ALA A 376 -13.70 13.84 -31.84
N GLY A 377 -14.62 13.13 -31.19
CA GLY A 377 -15.06 11.81 -31.64
C GLY A 377 -14.13 10.67 -31.28
N LEU A 378 -13.15 10.86 -30.38
CA LEU A 378 -12.16 9.85 -29.93
C LEU A 378 -11.40 9.23 -31.13
N ALA A 379 -10.98 10.08 -32.10
CA ALA A 379 -10.40 9.63 -33.37
C ALA A 379 -8.85 9.54 -33.35
N GLU A 380 -8.19 10.09 -32.33
CA GLU A 380 -6.73 10.12 -32.25
C GLU A 380 -6.23 9.12 -31.20
N GLU A 381 -5.36 8.21 -31.65
CA GLU A 381 -4.63 7.32 -30.74
C GLU A 381 -3.47 8.06 -30.09
N PHE A 382 -3.39 7.98 -28.76
CA PHE A 382 -2.33 8.57 -27.96
C PHE A 382 -1.73 7.51 -27.03
N ARG A 383 -0.40 7.40 -27.02
CA ARG A 383 0.30 6.57 -26.03
C ARG A 383 0.42 7.32 -24.72
N LEU A 384 -0.28 6.85 -23.71
CA LEU A 384 -0.24 7.44 -22.37
C LEU A 384 1.02 6.99 -21.65
N ASN A 385 1.89 7.95 -21.30
CA ASN A 385 2.98 7.76 -20.35
C ASN A 385 2.62 8.44 -19.04
N LEU A 386 2.56 7.66 -17.95
CA LEU A 386 2.21 8.14 -16.61
C LEU A 386 3.23 7.65 -15.59
N TYR A 387 3.87 8.58 -14.86
CA TYR A 387 4.77 8.26 -13.78
C TYR A 387 4.00 8.13 -12.48
N ASP A 388 3.36 6.99 -12.29
CA ASP A 388 2.46 6.66 -11.19
C ASP A 388 3.01 5.53 -10.28
N TRP A 389 4.27 5.21 -10.40
CA TRP A 389 4.98 4.16 -9.67
C TRP A 389 4.93 4.30 -8.14
N PHE A 390 4.71 5.51 -7.63
CA PHE A 390 4.65 5.83 -6.20
C PHE A 390 3.25 5.67 -5.59
N LEU A 391 2.25 5.27 -6.37
CA LEU A 391 0.87 5.07 -5.92
C LEU A 391 0.71 4.04 -4.80
N PRO A 392 1.37 2.85 -4.84
CA PRO A 392 1.20 1.87 -3.79
C PRO A 392 1.98 2.29 -2.54
N ALA A 393 1.28 2.38 -1.41
CA ALA A 393 1.85 2.67 -0.10
C ALA A 393 1.85 1.42 0.77
N LEU A 394 2.97 1.16 1.46
CA LEU A 394 3.10 0.08 2.43
C LEU A 394 2.87 0.61 3.85
N TYR A 395 1.90 0.04 4.55
CA TYR A 395 1.71 0.18 5.98
C TYR A 395 2.13 -1.11 6.66
N GLN A 396 3.08 -1.06 7.58
CA GLN A 396 3.65 -2.26 8.17
C GLN A 396 4.03 -2.05 9.63
N SER A 397 3.78 -3.06 10.46
CA SER A 397 4.21 -3.11 11.86
C SER A 397 5.19 -4.28 12.07
N GLY A 398 6.25 -4.02 12.83
CA GLY A 398 7.30 -5.01 13.11
C GLY A 398 8.31 -5.18 11.96
N GLU A 399 9.02 -6.30 11.95
CA GLU A 399 10.04 -6.59 10.95
C GLU A 399 9.44 -6.94 9.59
N ASP A 400 10.09 -6.49 8.53
CA ASP A 400 9.76 -6.90 7.17
C ASP A 400 10.29 -8.31 6.91
N THR A 401 9.38 -9.28 6.85
CA THR A 401 9.71 -10.70 6.71
C THR A 401 9.09 -11.30 5.45
N ALA A 402 9.77 -12.27 4.86
CA ALA A 402 9.22 -13.07 3.77
C ALA A 402 8.00 -13.88 4.28
N LEU A 403 6.96 -13.99 3.46
CA LEU A 403 5.79 -14.82 3.75
C LEU A 403 6.01 -16.26 3.27
N LEU A 404 6.67 -16.43 2.12
CA LEU A 404 7.02 -17.71 1.51
C LEU A 404 8.52 -17.97 1.70
N ARG A 405 8.91 -19.21 1.94
CA ARG A 405 10.33 -19.60 1.93
C ARG A 405 10.91 -19.46 0.54
N SER A 406 12.18 -19.06 0.44
CA SER A 406 12.87 -19.09 -0.84
C SER A 406 13.13 -20.54 -1.28
N GLU A 407 13.26 -20.79 -2.58
CA GLU A 407 13.64 -22.12 -3.09
C GLU A 407 15.03 -22.56 -2.59
N ALA A 408 15.92 -21.61 -2.31
CA ALA A 408 17.24 -21.86 -1.78
C ALA A 408 17.20 -22.46 -0.35
N ASP A 409 16.21 -22.04 0.46
CA ASP A 409 16.03 -22.52 1.84
C ASP A 409 15.50 -23.96 1.89
N ASP A 410 14.83 -24.43 0.85
CA ASP A 410 14.27 -25.78 0.74
C ASP A 410 15.27 -26.79 0.13
N SER A 411 16.44 -26.35 -0.34
CA SER A 411 17.50 -27.24 -0.83
C SER A 411 18.06 -28.02 0.35
N PRO A 412 18.14 -29.37 0.30
CA PRO A 412 18.74 -30.15 1.37
C PRO A 412 20.17 -29.67 1.55
N GLN A 413 20.50 -29.17 2.74
CA GLN A 413 21.89 -28.88 3.10
C GLN A 413 22.70 -30.15 2.83
N SER A 414 23.56 -30.11 1.83
CA SER A 414 24.55 -31.16 1.57
C SER A 414 25.41 -31.27 2.82
N GLY A 415 25.05 -32.23 3.68
CA GLY A 415 25.81 -32.52 4.88
C GLY A 415 27.28 -32.81 4.49
N PRO A 416 28.23 -32.50 5.35
CA PRO A 416 29.64 -32.70 5.04
C PRO A 416 29.86 -34.18 4.62
N ALA A 417 30.43 -34.35 3.43
CA ALA A 417 30.80 -35.68 2.93
C ALA A 417 31.63 -36.38 4.01
N ARG A 418 31.10 -37.46 4.58
CA ARG A 418 31.88 -38.34 5.45
C ARG A 418 32.94 -38.98 4.56
N LEU A 419 34.16 -38.47 4.64
CA LEU A 419 35.32 -39.17 4.16
C LEU A 419 35.45 -40.42 5.04
N HIS A 420 35.09 -41.57 4.50
CA HIS A 420 35.50 -42.88 5.05
C HIS A 420 36.95 -43.10 4.62
N ASN A 421 37.84 -43.07 5.61
CA ASN A 421 39.17 -43.71 5.51
C ASN A 421 39.05 -45.21 5.64
#